data_50224665a4c796cc35687d0a45a3582e
#
_entry.id   50224665a4c796cc35687d0a45a3582e
#
_cell.length_a   1.000
_cell.length_b   1.000
_cell.length_c   1.000
_cell.angle_alpha   90.00
_cell.angle_beta   90.00
_cell.angle_gamma   90.00
#
_symmetry.space_group_name_H-M   'P 1'
#
loop_
_entity.id
_entity.type
_entity.pdbx_description
1 polymer ?
#
loop_
_entity_poly.entity_id
_entity_poly.type
_entity_poly.pdbx_seq_one_letter_code
_entity_poly.pdbx_strand_id
1 'polypeptide(L)'
;MKKIIYSILISAYIFSCNSETDSAVNQSFEENSKTMQALLTSYANEDVDYSRFSDDVVFRGTLLGAPDTLRLDQIKAIHKDFFAKYDVKHMAPFNFLQGVNPETGESDGSVRFYYDMQVTNSENGKSVVIPIYESFDFDDEGKAIYVQWYCDWTASISSLE
;
A
#
# COMPACT_ATOMS: atom_id res chain seq x y z
N MET A 1 -73.05 8.63 -13.32
CA MET A 1 -71.81 8.04 -13.84
C MET A 1 -70.66 8.72 -13.09
N LYS A 2 -70.13 8.07 -12.05
CA LYS A 2 -69.06 8.60 -11.22
C LYS A 2 -67.71 8.14 -11.79
N LYS A 3 -66.87 9.07 -12.25
CA LYS A 3 -65.51 8.78 -12.71
C LYS A 3 -64.60 8.70 -11.48
N ILE A 4 -64.07 7.51 -11.21
CA ILE A 4 -63.05 7.28 -10.18
C ILE A 4 -61.71 7.60 -10.82
N ILE A 5 -61.04 8.64 -10.34
CA ILE A 5 -59.66 9.01 -10.71
C ILE A 5 -58.74 8.26 -9.77
N TYR A 6 -58.03 7.26 -10.26
CA TYR A 6 -56.94 6.59 -9.53
C TYR A 6 -55.69 7.46 -9.64
N SER A 7 -55.36 8.12 -8.53
CA SER A 7 -54.04 8.75 -8.39
C SER A 7 -53.02 7.66 -8.07
N ILE A 8 -52.18 7.36 -9.03
CA ILE A 8 -51.01 6.49 -8.81
C ILE A 8 -49.93 7.36 -8.15
N LEU A 9 -49.71 7.16 -6.85
CA LEU A 9 -48.56 7.68 -6.16
C LEU A 9 -47.33 6.83 -6.58
N ILE A 10 -46.55 7.36 -7.51
CA ILE A 10 -45.23 6.83 -7.78
C ILE A 10 -44.32 7.31 -6.66
N SER A 11 -44.06 6.44 -5.70
CA SER A 11 -42.99 6.66 -4.69
C SER A 11 -41.67 6.52 -5.41
N ALA A 12 -41.06 7.65 -5.77
CA ALA A 12 -39.69 7.70 -6.22
C ALA A 12 -38.80 7.40 -5.00
N TYR A 13 -38.35 6.16 -4.89
CA TYR A 13 -37.23 5.83 -4.00
C TYR A 13 -35.99 6.48 -4.61
N ILE A 14 -35.66 7.65 -4.10
CA ILE A 14 -34.36 8.26 -4.34
C ILE A 14 -33.38 7.39 -3.56
N PHE A 15 -32.69 6.50 -4.26
CA PHE A 15 -31.45 5.93 -3.77
C PHE A 15 -30.46 7.10 -3.68
N SER A 16 -30.40 7.70 -2.48
CA SER A 16 -29.30 8.58 -2.13
C SER A 16 -28.07 7.68 -2.07
N CYS A 17 -27.32 7.62 -3.17
CA CYS A 17 -25.97 7.14 -3.11
C CYS A 17 -25.24 7.95 -2.04
N ASN A 18 -24.57 7.29 -1.14
CA ASN A 18 -23.85 7.89 -0.01
C ASN A 18 -22.64 8.68 -0.53
N SER A 19 -22.87 9.82 -1.17
CA SER A 19 -21.82 10.65 -1.78
C SER A 19 -20.82 11.22 -0.74
N GLU A 20 -21.22 11.33 0.51
CA GLU A 20 -20.35 11.82 1.58
C GLU A 20 -19.33 10.75 2.04
N THR A 21 -19.76 9.51 2.16
CA THR A 21 -18.86 8.39 2.53
C THR A 21 -17.83 8.14 1.43
N ASP A 22 -18.26 8.12 0.18
CA ASP A 22 -17.36 7.95 -0.97
C ASP A 22 -16.32 9.09 -1.06
N SER A 23 -16.70 10.32 -0.72
CA SER A 23 -15.77 11.46 -0.75
C SER A 23 -14.73 11.38 0.37
N ALA A 24 -15.11 10.96 1.58
CA ALA A 24 -14.20 10.81 2.72
C ALA A 24 -13.18 9.68 2.48
N VAL A 25 -13.63 8.54 1.96
CA VAL A 25 -12.76 7.40 1.64
C VAL A 25 -11.78 7.75 0.50
N ASN A 26 -12.24 8.46 -0.53
CA ASN A 26 -11.38 8.94 -1.60
C ASN A 26 -10.32 9.93 -1.06
N GLN A 27 -10.68 10.81 -0.13
CA GLN A 27 -9.75 11.72 0.51
C GLN A 27 -8.70 10.96 1.34
N SER A 28 -9.11 9.97 2.13
CA SER A 28 -8.18 9.12 2.90
C SER A 28 -7.21 8.38 1.98
N PHE A 29 -7.68 7.82 0.87
CA PHE A 29 -6.82 7.18 -0.12
C PHE A 29 -5.80 8.16 -0.72
N GLU A 30 -6.21 9.40 -1.05
CA GLU A 30 -5.30 10.41 -1.59
C GLU A 30 -4.21 10.82 -0.58
N GLU A 31 -4.59 11.00 0.69
CA GLU A 31 -3.67 11.34 1.77
C GLU A 31 -2.70 10.18 2.05
N ASN A 32 -3.20 8.97 2.15
CA ASN A 32 -2.41 7.77 2.37
C ASN A 32 -1.47 7.48 1.18
N SER A 33 -1.91 7.75 -0.05
CA SER A 33 -1.04 7.65 -1.24
C SER A 33 0.12 8.64 -1.19
N LYS A 34 -0.07 9.86 -0.66
CA LYS A 34 1.01 10.83 -0.42
C LYS A 34 1.98 10.32 0.67
N THR A 35 1.46 9.71 1.74
CA THR A 35 2.28 9.06 2.76
C THR A 35 3.15 7.97 2.13
N MET A 36 2.58 7.13 1.27
CA MET A 36 3.32 6.10 0.54
C MET A 36 4.40 6.67 -0.36
N GLN A 37 4.09 7.73 -1.11
CA GLN A 37 5.06 8.37 -1.99
C GLN A 37 6.24 8.96 -1.20
N ALA A 38 5.99 9.52 -0.02
CA ALA A 38 7.02 10.01 0.87
C ALA A 38 7.88 8.86 1.44
N LEU A 39 7.26 7.73 1.82
CA LEU A 39 7.98 6.52 2.25
C LEU A 39 8.88 5.96 1.14
N LEU A 40 8.39 5.83 -0.09
CA LEU A 40 9.19 5.41 -1.23
C LEU A 40 10.39 6.33 -1.46
N THR A 41 10.18 7.63 -1.32
CA THR A 41 11.26 8.61 -1.48
C THR A 41 12.31 8.47 -0.37
N SER A 42 11.89 8.31 0.88
CA SER A 42 12.80 8.13 2.02
C SER A 42 13.56 6.80 1.93
N TYR A 43 12.90 5.74 1.47
CA TYR A 43 13.52 4.44 1.24
C TYR A 43 14.59 4.50 0.14
N ALA A 44 14.30 5.16 -0.97
CA ALA A 44 15.28 5.34 -2.06
C ALA A 44 16.48 6.20 -1.67
N ASN A 45 16.34 7.02 -0.65
CA ASN A 45 17.43 7.81 -0.06
C ASN A 45 18.16 7.08 1.09
N GLU A 46 17.76 5.83 1.39
CA GLU A 46 18.30 5.01 2.48
C GLU A 46 18.12 5.64 3.88
N ASP A 47 17.19 6.60 3.98
CA ASP A 47 16.83 7.33 5.21
C ASP A 47 15.32 7.21 5.44
N VAL A 48 14.88 6.00 5.77
CA VAL A 48 13.45 5.67 5.87
C VAL A 48 12.77 6.45 6.99
N ASP A 49 11.70 7.16 6.65
CA ASP A 49 10.87 7.90 7.61
C ASP A 49 9.96 6.96 8.41
N TYR A 50 10.53 6.33 9.42
CA TYR A 50 9.81 5.38 10.28
C TYR A 50 8.70 6.02 11.13
N SER A 51 8.60 7.35 11.20
CA SER A 51 7.52 8.03 11.94
C SER A 51 6.15 7.85 11.29
N ARG A 52 6.13 7.42 10.01
CA ARG A 52 4.91 7.13 9.25
C ARG A 52 4.31 5.77 9.53
N PHE A 53 4.95 4.97 10.35
CA PHE A 53 4.42 3.70 10.81
C PHE A 53 3.88 3.84 12.24
N SER A 54 2.82 3.11 12.53
CA SER A 54 2.35 2.92 13.90
C SER A 54 3.40 2.14 14.70
N ASP A 55 3.48 2.34 16.01
CA ASP A 55 4.37 1.59 16.89
C ASP A 55 4.07 0.08 16.87
N ASP A 56 2.81 -0.27 16.63
CA ASP A 56 2.32 -1.66 16.56
C ASP A 56 2.23 -2.22 15.13
N VAL A 57 2.81 -1.54 14.15
CA VAL A 57 2.75 -1.97 12.74
C VAL A 57 3.18 -3.43 12.56
N VAL A 58 2.45 -4.12 11.70
CA VAL A 58 2.74 -5.50 11.30
C VAL A 58 3.24 -5.51 9.87
N PHE A 59 4.41 -6.07 9.66
CA PHE A 59 4.93 -6.41 8.34
C PHE A 59 4.79 -7.91 8.13
N ARG A 60 4.07 -8.31 7.11
CA ARG A 60 3.91 -9.71 6.76
C ARG A 60 4.93 -10.13 5.71
N GLY A 61 5.73 -11.12 6.05
CA GLY A 61 6.62 -11.76 5.08
C GLY A 61 5.83 -12.64 4.10
N THR A 62 6.17 -12.53 2.83
CA THR A 62 5.54 -13.35 1.76
C THR A 62 6.47 -14.38 1.16
N LEU A 63 7.74 -14.39 1.57
CA LEU A 63 8.72 -15.36 1.14
C LEU A 63 8.52 -16.71 1.83
N LEU A 64 8.88 -17.79 1.16
CA LEU A 64 8.82 -19.12 1.74
C LEU A 64 9.68 -19.19 3.03
N GLY A 65 9.04 -19.54 4.16
CA GLY A 65 9.68 -19.58 5.46
C GLY A 65 9.87 -18.25 6.17
N ALA A 66 9.37 -17.14 5.58
CA ALA A 66 9.35 -15.85 6.26
C ALA A 66 8.41 -15.88 7.47
N PRO A 67 8.70 -15.12 8.54
CA PRO A 67 7.78 -14.95 9.65
C PRO A 67 6.45 -14.33 9.18
N ASP A 68 5.33 -14.80 9.75
CA ASP A 68 4.01 -14.21 9.48
C ASP A 68 3.90 -12.77 10.01
N THR A 69 4.75 -12.42 10.97
CA THR A 69 4.74 -11.12 11.62
C THR A 69 6.15 -10.66 11.90
N LEU A 70 6.53 -9.50 11.35
CA LEU A 70 7.69 -8.74 11.73
C LEU A 70 7.23 -7.41 12.33
N ARG A 71 7.98 -6.89 13.30
CA ARG A 71 7.74 -5.61 13.95
C ARG A 71 8.72 -4.55 13.45
N LEU A 72 8.42 -3.30 13.77
CA LEU A 72 9.15 -2.15 13.24
C LEU A 72 10.65 -2.19 13.53
N ASP A 73 11.07 -2.64 14.72
CA ASP A 73 12.47 -2.80 15.10
C ASP A 73 13.22 -3.84 14.26
N GLN A 74 12.53 -4.95 13.94
CA GLN A 74 13.07 -5.99 13.08
C GLN A 74 13.23 -5.49 11.63
N ILE A 75 12.24 -4.73 11.15
CA ILE A 75 12.31 -4.12 9.81
C ILE A 75 13.45 -3.09 9.74
N LYS A 76 13.63 -2.25 10.78
CA LYS A 76 14.78 -1.33 10.85
C LYS A 76 16.12 -2.06 10.75
N ALA A 77 16.24 -3.20 11.42
CA ALA A 77 17.46 -4.02 11.34
C ALA A 77 17.66 -4.60 9.93
N ILE A 78 16.60 -5.12 9.31
CA ILE A 78 16.62 -5.64 7.93
C ILE A 78 17.01 -4.55 6.94
N HIS A 79 16.41 -3.36 7.02
CA HIS A 79 16.75 -2.23 6.14
C HIS A 79 18.22 -1.80 6.31
N LYS A 80 18.72 -1.73 7.55
CA LYS A 80 20.12 -1.40 7.81
C LYS A 80 21.08 -2.39 7.15
N ASP A 81 20.83 -3.69 7.28
CA ASP A 81 21.66 -4.72 6.69
C ASP A 81 21.56 -4.75 5.15
N PHE A 82 20.38 -4.43 4.62
CA PHE A 82 20.13 -4.34 3.20
C PHE A 82 20.87 -3.15 2.57
N PHE A 83 20.70 -1.94 3.09
CA PHE A 83 21.36 -0.74 2.58
C PHE A 83 22.89 -0.76 2.77
N ALA A 84 23.41 -1.58 3.68
CA ALA A 84 24.86 -1.79 3.78
C ALA A 84 25.46 -2.54 2.58
N LYS A 85 24.62 -3.17 1.73
CA LYS A 85 25.06 -4.02 0.60
C LYS A 85 24.51 -3.58 -0.75
N TYR A 86 23.39 -2.90 -0.75
CA TYR A 86 22.63 -2.63 -1.96
C TYR A 86 22.16 -1.18 -2.00
N ASP A 87 22.37 -0.54 -3.15
CA ASP A 87 21.74 0.72 -3.50
C ASP A 87 20.39 0.45 -4.16
N VAL A 88 19.39 1.30 -3.92
CA VAL A 88 18.05 1.15 -4.47
C VAL A 88 17.62 2.36 -5.27
N LYS A 89 16.86 2.10 -6.33
CA LYS A 89 16.21 3.13 -7.13
C LYS A 89 14.81 2.70 -7.48
N HIS A 90 13.83 3.46 -7.05
CA HIS A 90 12.45 3.28 -7.47
C HIS A 90 12.23 3.86 -8.87
N MET A 91 11.55 3.10 -9.72
CA MET A 91 11.32 3.44 -11.12
C MET A 91 9.85 3.82 -11.34
N ALA A 92 9.61 5.00 -11.92
CA ALA A 92 8.27 5.38 -12.34
C ALA A 92 7.84 4.55 -13.59
N PRO A 93 6.52 4.35 -13.82
CA PRO A 93 5.42 4.95 -13.06
C PRO A 93 5.12 4.21 -11.76
N PHE A 94 4.59 4.96 -10.76
CA PHE A 94 3.99 4.39 -9.55
C PHE A 94 2.48 4.29 -9.75
N ASN A 95 1.94 3.09 -9.60
CA ASN A 95 0.53 2.83 -9.83
C ASN A 95 -0.17 2.59 -8.49
N PHE A 96 -0.82 3.62 -7.96
CA PHE A 96 -1.60 3.54 -6.72
C PHE A 96 -3.04 3.14 -7.01
N LEU A 97 -3.54 2.16 -6.25
CA LEU A 97 -4.90 1.63 -6.34
C LEU A 97 -5.55 1.69 -4.96
N GLN A 98 -6.83 2.01 -4.91
CA GLN A 98 -7.59 1.88 -3.68
C GLN A 98 -7.68 0.41 -3.25
N GLY A 99 -7.43 0.17 -1.95
CA GLY A 99 -7.76 -1.09 -1.34
C GLY A 99 -9.24 -1.15 -0.96
N VAL A 100 -9.66 -2.35 -0.57
CA VAL A 100 -11.03 -2.61 -0.15
C VAL A 100 -11.03 -3.44 1.13
N ASN A 101 -11.99 -3.18 1.99
CA ASN A 101 -12.27 -4.02 3.14
C ASN A 101 -12.72 -5.41 2.66
N PRO A 102 -12.06 -6.50 3.07
CA PRO A 102 -12.36 -7.84 2.56
C PRO A 102 -13.74 -8.37 2.99
N GLU A 103 -14.34 -7.80 4.05
CA GLU A 103 -15.65 -8.23 4.54
C GLU A 103 -16.80 -7.54 3.80
N THR A 104 -16.63 -6.24 3.49
CA THR A 104 -17.69 -5.44 2.86
C THR A 104 -17.50 -5.29 1.36
N GLY A 105 -16.26 -5.39 0.86
CA GLY A 105 -15.90 -5.10 -0.53
C GLY A 105 -15.88 -3.62 -0.87
N GLU A 106 -16.09 -2.74 0.13
CA GLU A 106 -16.07 -1.29 -0.03
C GLU A 106 -14.64 -0.75 0.14
N SER A 107 -14.33 0.37 -0.51
CA SER A 107 -13.05 1.06 -0.33
C SER A 107 -12.86 1.48 1.13
N ASP A 108 -11.65 1.36 1.66
CA ASP A 108 -11.34 1.57 3.08
C ASP A 108 -10.16 2.55 3.31
N GLY A 109 -9.72 3.25 2.27
CA GLY A 109 -8.60 4.17 2.33
C GLY A 109 -7.23 3.50 2.32
N SER A 110 -7.16 2.17 2.36
CA SER A 110 -5.90 1.45 2.21
C SER A 110 -5.34 1.61 0.79
N VAL A 111 -4.03 1.45 0.65
CA VAL A 111 -3.31 1.68 -0.60
C VAL A 111 -2.68 0.38 -1.08
N ARG A 112 -2.94 0.05 -2.32
CA ARG A 112 -2.28 -1.02 -3.06
C ARG A 112 -1.48 -0.37 -4.18
N PHE A 113 -0.23 -0.79 -4.39
CA PHE A 113 0.52 -0.20 -5.48
C PHE A 113 1.54 -1.18 -6.05
N TYR A 114 1.94 -0.92 -7.29
CA TYR A 114 2.99 -1.66 -7.95
C TYR A 114 3.91 -0.72 -8.72
N TYR A 115 5.17 -1.11 -8.75
CA TYR A 115 6.27 -0.36 -9.34
C TYR A 115 7.44 -1.29 -9.60
N ASP A 116 8.43 -0.79 -10.31
CA ASP A 116 9.70 -1.47 -10.48
C ASP A 116 10.74 -0.85 -9.54
N MET A 117 11.55 -1.70 -8.89
CA MET A 117 12.69 -1.29 -8.09
C MET A 117 13.98 -1.84 -8.68
N GLN A 118 14.92 -0.99 -9.01
CA GLN A 118 16.28 -1.40 -9.33
C GLN A 118 17.07 -1.54 -8.03
N VAL A 119 17.69 -2.71 -7.86
CA VAL A 119 18.64 -3.02 -6.79
C VAL A 119 20.01 -3.23 -7.39
N THR A 120 21.03 -2.57 -6.84
CA THR A 120 22.40 -2.65 -7.28
C THR A 120 23.28 -3.12 -6.14
N ASN A 121 24.05 -4.17 -6.33
CA ASN A 121 25.05 -4.59 -5.35
C ASN A 121 26.24 -3.61 -5.35
N SER A 122 26.46 -2.95 -4.21
CA SER A 122 27.45 -1.87 -4.05
C SER A 122 28.90 -2.36 -4.19
N GLU A 123 29.18 -3.66 -4.00
CA GLU A 123 30.55 -4.22 -4.11
C GLU A 123 30.93 -4.56 -5.56
N ASN A 124 30.00 -5.15 -6.35
CA ASN A 124 30.32 -5.65 -7.68
C ASN A 124 29.63 -4.90 -8.82
N GLY A 125 28.70 -3.98 -8.51
CA GLY A 125 27.97 -3.15 -9.47
C GLY A 125 26.90 -3.90 -10.27
N LYS A 126 26.64 -5.18 -10.01
CA LYS A 126 25.55 -5.90 -10.67
C LYS A 126 24.19 -5.31 -10.25
N SER A 127 23.26 -5.23 -11.17
CA SER A 127 21.92 -4.68 -10.94
C SER A 127 20.84 -5.61 -11.44
N VAL A 128 19.69 -5.59 -10.79
CA VAL A 128 18.46 -6.26 -11.20
C VAL A 128 17.27 -5.32 -11.04
N VAL A 129 16.27 -5.44 -11.90
CA VAL A 129 14.99 -4.76 -11.77
C VAL A 129 13.96 -5.75 -11.27
N ILE A 130 13.30 -5.41 -10.16
CA ILE A 130 12.35 -6.26 -9.45
C ILE A 130 10.97 -5.63 -9.54
N PRO A 131 9.99 -6.24 -10.21
CA PRO A 131 8.59 -5.83 -10.12
C PRO A 131 8.07 -6.11 -8.71
N ILE A 132 7.47 -5.10 -8.08
CA ILE A 132 6.97 -5.18 -6.71
C ILE A 132 5.49 -4.81 -6.68
N TYR A 133 4.72 -5.57 -5.93
CA TYR A 133 3.37 -5.21 -5.49
C TYR A 133 3.36 -5.10 -3.97
N GLU A 134 2.84 -4.00 -3.46
CA GLU A 134 2.72 -3.76 -2.03
C GLU A 134 1.31 -3.38 -1.63
N SER A 135 0.97 -3.68 -0.38
CA SER A 135 -0.27 -3.26 0.23
C SER A 135 -0.01 -2.66 1.60
N PHE A 136 -0.67 -1.54 1.87
CA PHE A 136 -0.62 -0.83 3.13
C PHE A 136 -2.02 -0.53 3.64
N ASP A 137 -2.26 -0.84 4.92
CA ASP A 137 -3.44 -0.41 5.63
C ASP A 137 -3.01 0.67 6.65
N PHE A 138 -3.89 1.63 6.89
CA PHE A 138 -3.60 2.80 7.70
C PHE A 138 -4.59 2.96 8.84
N ASP A 139 -4.17 3.61 9.92
CA ASP A 139 -5.05 4.06 11.00
C ASP A 139 -5.67 5.43 10.66
N ASP A 140 -6.52 5.92 11.58
CA ASP A 140 -7.20 7.22 11.44
C ASP A 140 -6.22 8.41 11.50
N GLU A 141 -4.97 8.20 11.94
CA GLU A 141 -3.90 9.21 11.94
C GLU A 141 -3.07 9.20 10.65
N GLY A 142 -3.38 8.30 9.70
CA GLY A 142 -2.65 8.11 8.46
C GLY A 142 -1.29 7.44 8.62
N LYS A 143 -1.08 6.71 9.73
CA LYS A 143 0.10 5.86 9.94
C LYS A 143 -0.15 4.46 9.42
N ALA A 144 0.85 3.87 8.79
CA ALA A 144 0.77 2.50 8.33
C ALA A 144 0.73 1.52 9.52
N ILE A 145 -0.31 0.67 9.56
CA ILE A 145 -0.53 -0.35 10.61
C ILE A 145 -0.28 -1.77 10.12
N TYR A 146 -0.38 -1.98 8.80
CA TYR A 146 -0.12 -3.28 8.19
C TYR A 146 0.55 -3.09 6.84
N VAL A 147 1.60 -3.87 6.58
CA VAL A 147 2.38 -3.83 5.36
C VAL A 147 2.61 -5.24 4.85
N GLN A 148 2.42 -5.43 3.55
CA GLN A 148 2.70 -6.68 2.88
C GLN A 148 3.23 -6.39 1.47
N TRP A 149 4.28 -7.12 1.04
CA TRP A 149 4.82 -6.99 -0.30
C TRP A 149 4.98 -8.35 -0.98
N TYR A 150 4.89 -8.35 -2.30
CA TYR A 150 5.06 -9.51 -3.15
C TYR A 150 6.05 -9.20 -4.26
N CYS A 151 7.07 -10.03 -4.38
CA CYS A 151 8.05 -9.99 -5.46
C CYS A 151 8.85 -11.30 -5.48
N ASP A 152 9.60 -11.53 -6.52
CA ASP A 152 10.58 -12.63 -6.59
C ASP A 152 11.92 -12.19 -5.97
N TRP A 153 11.89 -11.96 -4.64
CA TRP A 153 13.03 -11.42 -3.91
C TRP A 153 14.24 -12.35 -3.94
N THR A 154 14.01 -13.63 -3.62
CA THR A 154 15.10 -14.60 -3.47
C THR A 154 15.89 -14.78 -4.75
N ALA A 155 15.24 -15.03 -5.88
CA ALA A 155 15.91 -15.19 -7.15
C ALA A 155 16.57 -13.89 -7.61
N SER A 156 15.90 -12.74 -7.39
CA SER A 156 16.44 -11.44 -7.75
C SER A 156 17.74 -11.12 -7.01
N ILE A 157 17.77 -11.26 -5.69
CA ILE A 157 18.97 -10.98 -4.89
C ILE A 157 20.09 -11.99 -5.16
N SER A 158 19.77 -13.28 -5.32
CA SER A 158 20.78 -14.29 -5.70
C SER A 158 21.45 -13.99 -7.03
N SER A 159 20.79 -13.31 -7.96
CA SER A 159 21.38 -12.90 -9.23
C SER A 159 22.47 -11.82 -9.12
N LEU A 160 22.51 -11.14 -7.99
CA LEU A 160 23.47 -10.06 -7.69
C LEU A 160 24.78 -10.56 -7.02
N GLU A 161 24.79 -11.81 -6.59
CA GLU A 161 25.99 -12.48 -6.05
C GLU A 161 26.85 -13.05 -7.19
#